data_3f25a0bee1b04025221bd41531bcefdd
#
_entry.id   3f25a0bee1b04025221bd41531bcefdd
#
_cell.length_a   1.000
_cell.length_b   1.000
_cell.length_c   1.000
_cell.angle_alpha   90.00
_cell.angle_beta   90.00
_cell.angle_gamma   90.00
#
_symmetry.space_group_name_H-M   'P 1'
#
loop_
_entity.id
_entity.type
_entity.pdbx_description
1 polymer ?
#
loop_
_entity_poly.entity_id
_entity_poly.type
_entity_poly.pdbx_seq_one_letter_code
_entity_poly.pdbx_strand_id
1 'polypeptide(L)' 'MSDNFETIGTIARNATEEVLIKTGTYWNIEVLDIRWYRSDKPTGKGIRMNMAEAKQLLEILRRKLDEN' A
#
# COMPACT_ATOMS: atom_id res chain seq x y z
N MET A 1 17.35 -8.18 9.59
CA MET A 1 17.43 -7.60 8.58
C MET A 1 16.40 -6.72 8.29
N SER A 2 16.58 -5.69 8.01
CA SER A 2 15.59 -4.77 7.84
C SER A 2 15.05 -4.87 6.49
N ASP A 3 13.77 -4.76 6.39
CA ASP A 3 13.25 -4.68 5.14
C ASP A 3 13.34 -3.29 4.83
N ASN A 4 13.79 -2.66 4.12
CA ASN A 4 13.86 -1.30 3.73
C ASN A 4 12.49 -0.73 3.34
N PHE A 5 11.49 -1.06 4.12
CA PHE A 5 10.14 -0.56 3.82
C PHE A 5 9.81 0.63 4.69
N GLU A 6 9.17 1.61 4.07
CA GLU A 6 8.83 2.84 4.73
C GLU A 6 7.35 3.14 4.52
N THR A 7 6.65 3.50 5.58
CA THR A 7 5.23 3.84 5.46
C THR A 7 5.10 5.23 4.86
N ILE A 8 4.39 5.33 3.75
CA ILE A 8 4.17 6.62 3.11
C ILE A 8 2.76 7.14 3.35
N GLY A 9 1.86 6.32 3.83
CA GLY A 9 0.50 6.77 4.12
C GLY A 9 -0.28 5.76 4.90
N THR A 10 -1.33 6.23 5.55
CA THR A 10 -2.20 5.38 6.35
C THR A 10 -3.63 5.83 6.12
N ILE A 11 -4.53 4.86 5.91
CA ILE A 11 -5.95 5.14 5.74
C ILE A 11 -6.69 4.37 6.82
N ALA A 12 -7.28 5.08 7.76
CA ALA A 12 -7.99 4.44 8.85
C ALA A 12 -9.42 4.11 8.42
N ARG A 13 -9.89 2.93 8.78
CA ARG A 13 -11.27 2.56 8.55
C ARG A 13 -12.07 2.77 9.83
N ASN A 14 -11.49 2.35 10.94
CA ASN A 14 -12.12 2.51 12.24
C ASN A 14 -11.02 2.50 13.30
N ALA A 15 -11.41 2.33 14.56
CA ALA A 15 -10.46 2.45 15.67
C ALA A 15 -9.40 1.34 15.67
N THR A 16 -9.68 0.20 15.08
CA THR A 16 -8.74 -0.92 15.12
C THR A 16 -8.21 -1.36 13.77
N GLU A 17 -8.82 -0.91 12.67
CA GLU A 17 -8.41 -1.35 11.34
C GLU A 17 -7.96 -0.19 10.48
N GLU A 18 -6.85 -0.38 9.79
CA GLU A 18 -6.31 0.65 8.91
C GLU A 18 -5.54 -0.01 7.78
N VAL A 19 -5.35 0.74 6.72
CA VAL A 19 -4.53 0.30 5.61
C VAL A 19 -3.23 1.09 5.68
N LEU A 20 -2.11 0.39 5.67
CA LEU A 20 -0.81 1.03 5.60
C LEU A 20 -0.26 0.88 4.19
N ILE A 21 0.22 1.98 3.66
CA ILE A 21 0.81 2.01 2.32
C ILE A 21 2.29 2.23 2.50
N LYS A 22 3.09 1.29 2.05
CA LYS A 22 4.53 1.31 2.24
C LYS A 22 5.25 1.14 0.92
N THR A 23 6.44 1.70 0.84
CA THR A 23 7.30 1.45 -0.31
C THR A 23 8.62 0.90 0.21
N GLY A 24 9.29 0.13 -0.62
CA GLY A 24 10.57 -0.44 -0.26
C GLY A 24 11.18 -1.17 -1.42
N THR A 25 12.31 -1.82 -1.15
CA THR A 25 13.03 -2.57 -2.17
C THR A 25 12.98 -4.05 -1.84
N TYR A 26 12.60 -4.86 -2.81
CA TYR A 26 12.54 -6.29 -2.66
C TYR A 26 13.19 -6.92 -3.87
N TRP A 27 14.26 -7.67 -3.66
CA TRP A 27 15.03 -8.26 -4.76
C TRP A 27 15.49 -7.20 -5.75
N ASN A 28 15.97 -6.07 -5.24
CA ASN A 28 16.47 -4.95 -6.03
C ASN A 28 15.39 -4.31 -6.90
N ILE A 29 14.14 -4.55 -6.61
CA ILE A 29 13.02 -3.94 -7.32
C ILE A 29 12.23 -3.10 -6.34
N GLU A 30 11.95 -1.87 -6.72
CA GLU A 30 11.16 -1.00 -5.86
C GLU A 30 9.70 -1.43 -5.95
N VAL A 31 9.06 -1.61 -4.80
CA VAL A 31 7.68 -2.12 -4.76
C VAL A 31 6.83 -1.27 -3.83
N LEU A 32 5.54 -1.35 -4.06
CA LEU A 32 4.53 -0.72 -3.21
C LEU A 32 3.78 -1.83 -2.51
N ASP A 33 3.58 -1.70 -1.20
CA ASP A 33 2.83 -2.68 -0.41
C ASP A 33 1.65 -1.98 0.23
N ILE A 34 0.45 -2.51 -0.01
CA ILE A 34 -0.78 -1.98 0.57
C ILE A 34 -1.37 -3.11 1.39
N ARG A 35 -1.48 -2.92 2.70
CA ARG A 35 -1.87 -4.03 3.56
C ARG A 35 -2.78 -3.58 4.69
N TRP A 36 -3.76 -4.43 5.00
CA TRP A 36 -4.62 -4.20 6.15
C TRP A 36 -3.91 -4.55 7.43
N TYR A 37 -4.02 -3.66 8.41
CA TYR A 37 -3.52 -3.89 9.76
C TYR A 37 -4.70 -3.90 10.71
N ARG A 38 -4.63 -4.72 11.71
CA ARG A 38 -5.65 -4.76 12.76
C ARG A 38 -4.93 -4.68 14.10
N SER A 39 -5.31 -3.71 14.93
CA SER A 39 -4.70 -3.50 16.25
C SER A 39 -3.17 -3.44 16.12
N ASP A 40 -2.72 -2.67 15.14
CA ASP A 40 -1.30 -2.43 14.90
C ASP A 40 -0.52 -3.66 14.42
N LYS A 41 -1.20 -4.70 14.01
CA LYS A 41 -0.54 -5.88 13.49
C LYS A 41 -0.91 -6.14 12.05
N PRO A 42 0.06 -6.50 11.21
CA PRO A 42 -0.25 -6.78 9.80
C PRO A 42 -1.10 -8.03 9.69
N THR A 43 -1.97 -8.02 8.70
CA THR A 43 -2.79 -9.18 8.41
C THR A 43 -2.33 -9.76 7.08
N GLY A 44 -2.92 -10.89 6.70
CA GLY A 44 -2.62 -11.49 5.42
C GLY A 44 -3.30 -10.81 4.25
N LYS A 45 -4.14 -9.81 4.51
CA LYS A 45 -4.89 -9.15 3.44
C LYS A 45 -4.13 -7.96 2.92
N GLY A 46 -3.62 -8.06 1.74
CA GLY A 46 -2.86 -6.97 1.14
C GLY A 46 -2.41 -7.34 -0.24
N ILE A 47 -1.75 -6.38 -0.88
CA ILE A 47 -1.27 -6.58 -2.24
C ILE A 47 0.07 -5.86 -2.38
N ARG A 48 0.97 -6.45 -3.12
CA ARG A 48 2.27 -5.87 -3.39
C ARG A 48 2.43 -5.76 -4.90
N MET A 49 2.93 -4.63 -5.36
CA MET A 49 3.08 -4.41 -6.78
C MET A 49 4.33 -3.59 -7.05
N ASN A 50 4.85 -3.67 -8.27
CA ASN A 50 6.00 -2.86 -8.62
C ASN A 50 5.51 -1.44 -8.97
N MET A 51 6.45 -0.54 -9.25
CA MET A 51 6.07 0.86 -9.47
C MET A 51 5.32 1.07 -10.78
N ALA A 52 5.58 0.25 -11.79
CA ALA A 52 4.84 0.35 -13.04
C ALA A 52 3.37 -0.02 -12.82
N GLU A 53 3.14 -1.04 -12.01
CA GLU A 53 1.78 -1.44 -11.68
C GLU A 53 1.10 -0.40 -10.80
N ALA A 54 1.86 0.20 -9.89
CA ALA A 54 1.32 1.23 -9.02
C ALA A 54 0.87 2.46 -9.82
N LYS A 55 1.60 2.80 -10.87
CA LYS A 55 1.21 3.91 -11.72
C LYS A 55 -0.09 3.62 -12.45
N GLN A 56 -0.28 2.38 -12.88
CA GLN A 56 -1.53 2.00 -13.53
C GLN A 56 -2.69 2.07 -12.54
N LEU A 57 -2.46 1.64 -11.31
CA LEU A 57 -3.48 1.73 -10.28
C LEU A 57 -3.87 3.18 -10.05
N LEU A 58 -2.89 4.07 -9.98
CA LEU A 58 -3.15 5.48 -9.79
C LEU A 58 -4.02 6.04 -10.93
N GLU A 59 -3.71 5.65 -12.17
CA GLU A 59 -4.48 6.12 -13.31
C GLU A 59 -5.92 5.65 -13.25
N ILE A 60 -6.11 4.39 -12.89
CA ILE A 60 -7.46 3.82 -12.80
C ILE A 60 -8.25 4.54 -11.71
N LEU A 61 -7.65 4.72 -10.54
CA LEU A 61 -8.34 5.37 -9.44
C LEU A 61 -8.64 6.84 -9.74
N ARG A 62 -7.69 7.53 -10.35
CA ARG A 62 -7.89 8.93 -10.70
C ARG A 62 -9.07 9.08 -11.65
N ARG A 63 -9.14 8.20 -12.66
CA ARG A 63 -10.23 8.27 -13.62
C ARG A 63 -11.59 8.06 -12.96
N LYS A 64 -11.65 7.08 -12.08
CA LYS A 64 -12.90 6.79 -11.39
C LYS A 64 -13.32 7.91 -10.45
N LEU A 65 -12.36 8.43 -9.70
CA LEU A 65 -12.67 9.47 -8.73
C LEU A 65 -13.01 10.80 -9.38
N ASP A 66 -12.40 11.07 -10.53
CA ASP A 66 -12.69 12.32 -11.24
C ASP A 66 -14.05 12.31 -11.95
N GLU A 67 -14.69 11.17 -12.01
CA GLU A 67 -16.02 11.09 -12.62
C GLU A 67 -17.10 11.72 -11.74
N ASN A 68 -16.79 11.95 -10.50
CA ASN A 68 -17.80 12.48 -9.57
C ASN A 68 -17.82 14.00 -9.53
#